data_d752a11fb2941304f37392f21a7193d9
#
_entry.id   d752a11fb2941304f37392f21a7193d9
#
_cell.length_a   1.000
_cell.length_b   1.000
_cell.length_c   1.000
_cell.angle_alpha   90.00
_cell.angle_beta   90.00
_cell.angle_gamma   90.00
#
_symmetry.space_group_name_H-M   'P 1'
#
loop_
_entity.id
_entity.type
_entity.pdbx_description
1 polymer ?
#
loop_
_entity_poly.entity_id
_entity_poly.type
_entity_poly.pdbx_seq_one_letter_code
_entity_poly.pdbx_strand_id
1 'polypeptide(L)'
;MILITLTLIVWMTTALRQISLVTDQGQSLLIFLKITLLAMPNLIAIVAPVALLISALHSLNRLSGDSELIVLSASGSTVWRVMKPYLLLAFIVAIFAAYANAYLVPQSMRVLRDYAIKVRTDLIAQVLQPGKFNSPERGLTVHIAERAANGNLVGLMIHDERDPSQLMTYLAEEGRIMKQEDGRALLIMRNGHIQRQNGKSKVVQIVVFDSYLFDISQFGPKEGPRDFKPRERYLGELLNPDLNDAYYKQNAGKFRSELHDRLSNPLYPILFVLIVGVHLGYPRTTRDGRMQSLFAAFAVAAGLRVVGLAGVNMLTKDPSGAWVVWGVPLFGIAVTLAMIHYEIRPPSLPRFSLNFWGRPKLASPAS
;
A
#
# COMPACT_ATOMS: atom_id res chain seq x y z
N MET A 1 -9.40 -2.91 21.02
CA MET A 1 -9.13 -1.46 21.03
C MET A 1 -7.92 -1.10 20.18
N ILE A 2 -6.70 -1.57 20.47
CA ILE A 2 -5.45 -1.19 19.73
C ILE A 2 -5.58 -1.40 18.22
N LEU A 3 -6.09 -2.55 17.76
CA LEU A 3 -6.31 -2.82 16.33
C LEU A 3 -7.22 -1.77 15.68
N ILE A 4 -8.34 -1.45 16.30
CA ILE A 4 -9.32 -0.50 15.77
C ILE A 4 -8.69 0.90 15.70
N THR A 5 -8.02 1.35 16.76
CA THR A 5 -7.38 2.66 16.82
C THR A 5 -6.29 2.80 15.75
N LEU A 6 -5.39 1.82 15.63
CA LEU A 6 -4.34 1.85 14.62
C LEU A 6 -4.91 1.80 13.19
N THR A 7 -5.91 0.94 12.96
CA THR A 7 -6.56 0.86 11.64
C THR A 7 -7.24 2.18 11.28
N LEU A 8 -7.93 2.83 12.22
CA LEU A 8 -8.55 4.13 11.99
C LEU A 8 -7.53 5.22 11.69
N ILE A 9 -6.41 5.28 12.40
CA ILE A 9 -5.34 6.26 12.16
C ILE A 9 -4.77 6.07 10.75
N VAL A 10 -4.42 4.84 10.38
CA VAL A 10 -3.87 4.53 9.05
C VAL A 10 -4.91 4.78 7.95
N TRP A 11 -6.17 4.42 8.19
CA TRP A 11 -7.26 4.68 7.27
C TRP A 11 -7.48 6.19 7.06
N MET A 12 -7.52 6.98 8.14
CA MET A 12 -7.67 8.43 8.08
C MET A 12 -6.53 9.08 7.30
N THR A 13 -5.28 8.65 7.54
CA THR A 13 -4.11 9.13 6.79
C THR A 13 -4.23 8.79 5.30
N THR A 14 -4.70 7.58 4.97
CA THR A 14 -4.92 7.15 3.58
C THR A 14 -6.06 7.92 2.93
N ALA A 15 -7.16 8.15 3.66
CA ALA A 15 -8.29 8.93 3.20
C ALA A 15 -7.90 10.39 2.90
N LEU A 16 -7.14 11.03 3.81
CA LEU A 16 -6.65 12.39 3.61
C LEU A 16 -5.77 12.53 2.34
N ARG A 17 -4.95 11.52 2.04
CA ARG A 17 -4.15 11.52 0.79
C ARG A 17 -4.99 11.45 -0.49
N GLN A 18 -6.21 10.94 -0.41
CA GLN A 18 -7.11 10.78 -1.55
C GLN A 18 -8.18 11.89 -1.61
N ILE A 19 -8.14 12.86 -0.72
CA ILE A 19 -9.15 13.93 -0.65
C ILE A 19 -9.15 14.81 -1.90
N SER A 20 -8.01 14.91 -2.60
CA SER A 20 -7.88 15.60 -3.88
C SER A 20 -8.82 15.05 -4.97
N LEU A 21 -9.18 13.76 -4.89
CA LEU A 21 -10.17 13.16 -5.80
C LEU A 21 -11.56 13.84 -5.69
N VAL A 22 -11.92 14.30 -4.50
CA VAL A 22 -13.18 15.02 -4.28
C VAL A 22 -13.04 16.49 -4.64
N THR A 23 -11.94 17.13 -4.19
CA THR A 23 -11.74 18.56 -4.30
C THR A 23 -11.39 18.99 -5.74
N ASP A 24 -10.46 18.27 -6.38
CA ASP A 24 -9.93 18.67 -7.68
C ASP A 24 -10.72 18.06 -8.84
N GLN A 25 -11.32 16.89 -8.65
CA GLN A 25 -12.00 16.14 -9.70
C GLN A 25 -13.53 16.18 -9.59
N GLY A 26 -14.09 16.88 -8.58
CA GLY A 26 -15.55 17.05 -8.41
C GLY A 26 -16.31 15.74 -8.21
N GLN A 27 -15.63 14.67 -7.72
CA GLN A 27 -16.25 13.37 -7.51
C GLN A 27 -17.19 13.39 -6.31
N SER A 28 -18.24 12.58 -6.38
CA SER A 28 -19.19 12.43 -5.27
C SER A 28 -18.50 11.90 -4.01
N LEU A 29 -18.82 12.48 -2.85
CA LEU A 29 -18.37 12.01 -1.53
C LEU A 29 -18.65 10.52 -1.32
N LEU A 30 -19.73 9.98 -1.88
CA LEU A 30 -20.07 8.56 -1.83
C LEU A 30 -19.03 7.68 -2.54
N ILE A 31 -18.52 8.12 -3.69
CA ILE A 31 -17.49 7.39 -4.44
C ILE A 31 -16.19 7.38 -3.64
N PHE A 32 -15.80 8.53 -3.09
CA PHE A 32 -14.65 8.64 -2.20
C PHE A 32 -14.75 7.69 -0.99
N LEU A 33 -15.90 7.68 -0.31
CA LEU A 33 -16.13 6.80 0.85
C LEU A 33 -16.04 5.32 0.45
N LYS A 34 -16.61 4.93 -0.69
CA LYS A 34 -16.51 3.55 -1.21
C LYS A 34 -15.08 3.15 -1.50
N ILE A 35 -14.31 4.01 -2.17
CA ILE A 35 -12.89 3.75 -2.50
C ILE A 35 -12.06 3.58 -1.23
N THR A 36 -12.22 4.47 -0.25
CA THR A 36 -11.46 4.41 1.01
C THR A 36 -11.86 3.21 1.86
N LEU A 37 -13.14 2.83 1.87
CA LEU A 37 -13.63 1.67 2.60
C LEU A 37 -13.16 0.35 1.96
N LEU A 38 -13.09 0.29 0.64
CA LEU A 38 -12.54 -0.86 -0.10
C LEU A 38 -11.05 -1.09 0.19
N ALA A 39 -10.30 -0.07 0.62
CA ALA A 39 -8.92 -0.23 1.03
C ALA A 39 -8.77 -0.87 2.43
N MET A 40 -9.85 -0.91 3.26
CA MET A 40 -9.83 -1.41 4.64
C MET A 40 -9.32 -2.85 4.79
N PRO A 41 -9.73 -3.85 3.97
CA PRO A 41 -9.23 -5.22 4.12
C PRO A 41 -7.70 -5.31 4.04
N ASN A 42 -7.11 -4.57 3.09
CA ASN A 42 -5.66 -4.52 2.95
C ASN A 42 -4.98 -3.84 4.16
N LEU A 43 -5.55 -2.75 4.68
CA LEU A 43 -5.03 -2.07 5.86
C LEU A 43 -5.09 -2.97 7.09
N ILE A 44 -6.21 -3.66 7.32
CA ILE A 44 -6.38 -4.56 8.46
C ILE A 44 -5.38 -5.72 8.38
N ALA A 45 -5.17 -6.32 7.20
CA ALA A 45 -4.22 -7.40 7.01
C ALA A 45 -2.78 -7.02 7.37
N ILE A 46 -2.39 -5.76 7.11
CA ILE A 46 -1.06 -5.23 7.45
C ILE A 46 -0.97 -4.84 8.94
N VAL A 47 -2.01 -4.21 9.47
CA VAL A 47 -2.03 -3.65 10.83
C VAL A 47 -2.23 -4.73 11.89
N ALA A 48 -2.99 -5.79 11.60
CA ALA A 48 -3.35 -6.80 12.59
C ALA A 48 -2.15 -7.47 13.30
N PRO A 49 -1.07 -7.91 12.61
CA PRO A 49 0.11 -8.46 13.28
C PRO A 49 0.80 -7.46 14.20
N VAL A 50 0.89 -6.19 13.77
CA VAL A 50 1.51 -5.11 14.56
C VAL A 50 0.66 -4.77 15.78
N ALA A 51 -0.65 -4.69 15.60
CA ALA A 51 -1.58 -4.45 16.71
C ALA A 51 -1.53 -5.57 17.76
N LEU A 52 -1.38 -6.82 17.31
CA LEU A 52 -1.19 -7.97 18.20
C LEU A 52 0.13 -7.85 18.97
N LEU A 53 1.23 -7.49 18.30
CA LEU A 53 2.53 -7.26 18.95
C LEU A 53 2.40 -6.20 20.07
N ILE A 54 1.83 -5.04 19.74
CA ILE A 54 1.67 -3.95 20.71
C ILE A 54 0.73 -4.35 21.86
N SER A 55 -0.35 -5.08 21.56
CA SER A 55 -1.30 -5.58 22.57
C SER A 55 -0.61 -6.58 23.54
N ALA A 56 0.17 -7.50 23.00
CA ALA A 56 0.90 -8.48 23.82
C ALA A 56 1.98 -7.81 24.68
N LEU A 57 2.75 -6.87 24.10
CA LEU A 57 3.72 -6.06 24.83
C LEU A 57 3.06 -5.28 25.98
N HIS A 58 1.95 -4.59 25.69
CA HIS A 58 1.22 -3.81 26.69
C HIS A 58 0.67 -4.69 27.81
N SER A 59 0.01 -5.79 27.46
CA SER A 59 -0.61 -6.69 28.43
C SER A 59 0.42 -7.38 29.35
N LEU A 60 1.51 -7.95 28.79
CA LEU A 60 2.55 -8.56 29.60
C LEU A 60 3.35 -7.55 30.43
N ASN A 61 3.58 -6.36 29.90
CA ASN A 61 4.19 -5.28 30.67
C ASN A 61 3.32 -4.85 31.87
N ARG A 62 1.99 -4.82 31.69
CA ARG A 62 1.04 -4.55 32.77
C ARG A 62 1.05 -5.66 33.82
N LEU A 63 0.92 -6.95 33.42
CA LEU A 63 0.99 -8.08 34.34
C LEU A 63 2.30 -8.08 35.15
N SER A 64 3.42 -7.71 34.49
CA SER A 64 4.70 -7.54 35.19
C SER A 64 4.71 -6.33 36.13
N GLY A 65 4.00 -5.24 35.77
CA GLY A 65 3.88 -4.02 36.56
C GLY A 65 3.09 -4.23 37.86
N ASP A 66 1.99 -4.96 37.73
CA ASP A 66 1.07 -5.25 38.84
C ASP A 66 1.58 -6.44 39.71
N SER A 67 2.81 -6.92 39.46
CA SER A 67 3.45 -8.05 40.17
C SER A 67 2.72 -9.40 40.00
N GLU A 68 1.70 -9.49 39.15
CA GLU A 68 0.94 -10.71 38.90
C GLU A 68 1.83 -11.84 38.32
N LEU A 69 2.78 -11.45 37.44
CA LEU A 69 3.74 -12.41 36.89
C LEU A 69 4.64 -13.06 37.94
N ILE A 70 4.98 -12.32 39.00
CA ILE A 70 5.76 -12.82 40.13
C ILE A 70 4.93 -13.82 40.90
N VAL A 71 3.68 -13.52 41.20
CA VAL A 71 2.76 -14.43 41.93
C VAL A 71 2.51 -15.70 41.11
N LEU A 72 2.28 -15.57 39.80
CA LEU A 72 2.10 -16.71 38.90
C LEU A 72 3.36 -17.59 38.85
N SER A 73 4.56 -17.02 38.82
CA SER A 73 5.80 -17.80 38.85
C SER A 73 6.05 -18.46 40.19
N ALA A 74 5.72 -17.78 41.30
CA ALA A 74 5.81 -18.34 42.63
C ALA A 74 4.85 -19.52 42.86
N SER A 75 3.70 -19.53 42.17
CA SER A 75 2.75 -20.68 42.19
C SER A 75 3.17 -21.82 41.24
N GLY A 76 4.39 -21.81 40.67
CA GLY A 76 4.90 -22.86 39.78
C GLY A 76 4.34 -22.77 38.33
N SER A 77 3.73 -21.67 37.96
CA SER A 77 3.28 -21.48 36.56
C SER A 77 4.45 -21.23 35.63
N THR A 78 4.55 -22.03 34.57
CA THR A 78 5.58 -21.88 33.53
C THR A 78 5.21 -20.74 32.58
N VAL A 79 6.20 -20.15 31.90
CA VAL A 79 6.00 -19.15 30.86
C VAL A 79 5.02 -19.62 29.77
N TRP A 80 5.04 -20.90 29.43
CA TRP A 80 4.12 -21.53 28.50
C TRP A 80 2.65 -21.37 28.91
N ARG A 81 2.35 -21.52 30.19
CA ARG A 81 0.97 -21.37 30.71
C ARG A 81 0.49 -19.92 30.55
N VAL A 82 1.35 -18.97 30.85
CA VAL A 82 1.06 -17.54 30.65
C VAL A 82 0.88 -17.18 29.17
N MET A 83 1.70 -17.80 28.29
CA MET A 83 1.69 -17.50 26.85
C MET A 83 0.57 -18.18 26.07
N LYS A 84 -0.05 -19.24 26.59
CA LYS A 84 -1.15 -19.96 25.89
C LYS A 84 -2.24 -19.06 25.31
N PRO A 85 -2.86 -18.11 26.06
CA PRO A 85 -3.91 -17.26 25.53
C PRO A 85 -3.41 -16.33 24.41
N TYR A 86 -2.18 -15.83 24.53
CA TYR A 86 -1.58 -14.97 23.50
C TYR A 86 -1.26 -15.75 22.22
N LEU A 87 -0.78 -16.99 22.35
CA LEU A 87 -0.52 -17.88 21.21
C LEU A 87 -1.81 -18.28 20.50
N LEU A 88 -2.89 -18.55 21.27
CA LEU A 88 -4.21 -18.81 20.68
C LEU A 88 -4.68 -17.62 19.87
N LEU A 89 -4.57 -16.40 20.41
CA LEU A 89 -4.92 -15.19 19.72
C LEU A 89 -4.03 -14.96 18.48
N ALA A 90 -2.72 -15.24 18.59
CA ALA A 90 -1.79 -15.16 17.47
C ALA A 90 -2.17 -16.11 16.33
N PHE A 91 -2.60 -17.33 16.68
CA PHE A 91 -3.07 -18.31 15.71
C PHE A 91 -4.36 -17.86 15.00
N ILE A 92 -5.32 -17.30 15.75
CA ILE A 92 -6.54 -16.71 15.16
C ILE A 92 -6.19 -15.58 14.20
N VAL A 93 -5.28 -14.66 14.60
CA VAL A 93 -4.83 -13.55 13.75
C VAL A 93 -4.06 -14.08 12.53
N ALA A 94 -3.28 -15.14 12.66
CA ALA A 94 -2.56 -15.79 11.56
C ALA A 94 -3.53 -16.38 10.53
N ILE A 95 -4.57 -17.09 10.97
CA ILE A 95 -5.62 -17.63 10.09
C ILE A 95 -6.36 -16.49 9.39
N PHE A 96 -6.75 -15.46 10.15
CA PHE A 96 -7.39 -14.28 9.57
C PHE A 96 -6.49 -13.60 8.53
N ALA A 97 -5.21 -13.41 8.81
CA ALA A 97 -4.25 -12.81 7.88
C ALA A 97 -4.07 -13.67 6.61
N ALA A 98 -4.01 -15.01 6.76
CA ALA A 98 -3.96 -15.94 5.64
C ALA A 98 -5.22 -15.81 4.75
N TYR A 99 -6.41 -15.83 5.33
CA TYR A 99 -7.67 -15.68 4.62
C TYR A 99 -7.79 -14.30 3.95
N ALA A 100 -7.44 -13.24 4.68
CA ALA A 100 -7.49 -11.88 4.16
C ALA A 100 -6.56 -11.71 2.94
N ASN A 101 -5.32 -12.18 3.03
CA ASN A 101 -4.35 -12.08 1.92
C ASN A 101 -4.70 -13.00 0.75
N ALA A 102 -5.31 -14.16 1.00
CA ALA A 102 -5.69 -15.11 -0.06
C ALA A 102 -6.94 -14.65 -0.84
N TYR A 103 -7.91 -14.02 -0.18
CA TYR A 103 -9.23 -13.75 -0.74
C TYR A 103 -9.70 -12.30 -0.60
N LEU A 104 -9.75 -11.74 0.63
CA LEU A 104 -10.35 -10.42 0.86
C LEU A 104 -9.58 -9.27 0.19
N VAL A 105 -8.26 -9.29 0.29
CA VAL A 105 -7.39 -8.26 -0.31
C VAL A 105 -7.48 -8.27 -1.83
N PRO A 106 -7.31 -9.41 -2.54
CA PRO A 106 -7.49 -9.45 -3.99
C PRO A 106 -8.86 -8.99 -4.45
N GLN A 107 -9.92 -9.44 -3.77
CA GLN A 107 -11.29 -9.05 -4.11
C GLN A 107 -11.48 -7.54 -3.99
N SER A 108 -11.07 -6.96 -2.86
CA SER A 108 -11.20 -5.51 -2.65
C SER A 108 -10.37 -4.70 -3.66
N MET A 109 -9.17 -5.17 -4.02
CA MET A 109 -8.31 -4.51 -5.00
C MET A 109 -8.89 -4.56 -6.42
N ARG A 110 -9.55 -5.66 -6.82
CA ARG A 110 -10.27 -5.75 -8.11
C ARG A 110 -11.42 -4.75 -8.18
N VAL A 111 -12.25 -4.73 -7.15
CA VAL A 111 -13.37 -3.76 -7.08
C VAL A 111 -12.85 -2.32 -7.05
N LEU A 112 -11.78 -2.04 -6.29
CA LEU A 112 -11.15 -0.74 -6.26
C LEU A 112 -10.65 -0.31 -7.66
N ARG A 113 -10.03 -1.23 -8.39
CA ARG A 113 -9.59 -1.00 -9.76
C ARG A 113 -10.77 -0.69 -10.70
N ASP A 114 -11.86 -1.44 -10.60
CA ASP A 114 -13.06 -1.21 -11.42
C ASP A 114 -13.64 0.19 -11.14
N TYR A 115 -13.68 0.64 -9.87
CA TYR A 115 -14.07 2.01 -9.53
C TYR A 115 -13.08 3.05 -10.08
N ALA A 116 -11.77 2.81 -9.99
CA ALA A 116 -10.76 3.72 -10.53
C ALA A 116 -10.89 3.86 -12.07
N ILE A 117 -11.22 2.77 -12.76
CA ILE A 117 -11.49 2.80 -14.21
C ILE A 117 -12.76 3.61 -14.52
N LYS A 118 -13.86 3.38 -13.77
CA LYS A 118 -15.10 4.14 -13.93
C LYS A 118 -14.88 5.64 -13.73
N VAL A 119 -14.21 6.03 -12.66
CA VAL A 119 -13.87 7.44 -12.38
C VAL A 119 -13.08 8.06 -13.53
N ARG A 120 -12.10 7.35 -14.10
CA ARG A 120 -11.36 7.84 -15.27
C ARG A 120 -12.23 7.96 -16.53
N THR A 121 -13.17 7.06 -16.72
CA THR A 121 -14.11 7.14 -17.87
C THR A 121 -15.05 8.33 -17.74
N ASP A 122 -15.52 8.62 -16.51
CA ASP A 122 -16.35 9.80 -16.25
C ASP A 122 -15.55 11.11 -16.43
N LEU A 123 -14.23 11.10 -16.15
CA LEU A 123 -13.36 12.24 -16.43
C LEU A 123 -13.28 12.58 -17.93
N ILE A 124 -13.27 11.58 -18.82
CA ILE A 124 -13.34 11.85 -20.29
C ILE A 124 -14.64 12.56 -20.63
N ALA A 125 -15.75 12.14 -20.02
CA ALA A 125 -17.04 12.81 -20.22
C ALA A 125 -17.03 14.26 -19.69
N GLN A 126 -16.31 14.53 -18.59
CA GLN A 126 -16.12 15.89 -18.05
C GLN A 126 -15.18 16.75 -18.89
N VAL A 127 -14.10 16.18 -19.44
CA VAL A 127 -13.17 16.86 -20.35
C VAL A 127 -13.90 17.37 -21.59
N LEU A 128 -14.97 16.68 -21.99
CA LEU A 128 -15.80 17.01 -23.12
C LEU A 128 -16.99 17.94 -22.76
N GLN A 129 -16.97 18.61 -21.58
CA GLN A 129 -17.97 19.61 -21.23
C GLN A 129 -17.79 20.88 -22.06
N PRO A 130 -18.85 21.36 -22.76
CA PRO A 130 -18.78 22.58 -23.52
C PRO A 130 -18.55 23.82 -22.65
N GLY A 131 -17.93 24.83 -23.24
CA GLY A 131 -17.75 26.16 -22.63
C GLY A 131 -16.64 26.27 -21.59
N LYS A 132 -15.83 25.19 -21.35
CA LYS A 132 -14.73 25.24 -20.38
C LYS A 132 -13.43 24.74 -20.99
N PHE A 133 -12.32 25.31 -20.52
CA PHE A 133 -10.99 24.72 -20.74
C PHE A 133 -10.74 23.63 -19.73
N ASN A 134 -10.51 22.44 -20.19
CA ASN A 134 -10.25 21.28 -19.34
C ASN A 134 -8.86 20.72 -19.63
N SER A 135 -8.10 20.42 -18.60
CA SER A 135 -6.76 19.82 -18.72
C SER A 135 -6.78 18.40 -18.13
N PRO A 136 -7.05 17.38 -18.95
CA PRO A 136 -7.11 15.97 -18.51
C PRO A 136 -5.77 15.46 -18.03
N GLU A 137 -4.68 16.02 -18.55
CA GLU A 137 -3.31 15.66 -18.22
C GLU A 137 -2.43 16.93 -18.25
N ARG A 138 -1.33 16.92 -17.50
CA ARG A 138 -0.37 18.04 -17.52
C ARG A 138 0.17 18.22 -18.92
N GLY A 139 0.07 19.45 -19.46
CA GLY A 139 0.53 19.77 -20.81
C GLY A 139 -0.49 19.43 -21.90
N LEU A 140 -1.73 19.05 -21.57
CA LEU A 140 -2.80 18.90 -22.53
C LEU A 140 -4.01 19.73 -22.10
N THR A 141 -4.47 20.61 -22.97
CA THR A 141 -5.67 21.43 -22.75
C THR A 141 -6.68 21.19 -23.86
N VAL A 142 -7.91 20.89 -23.48
CA VAL A 142 -9.03 20.67 -24.41
C VAL A 142 -10.11 21.70 -24.15
N HIS A 143 -10.60 22.33 -25.21
CA HIS A 143 -11.74 23.22 -25.18
C HIS A 143 -12.76 22.84 -26.26
N ILE A 144 -14.04 22.91 -25.91
CA ILE A 144 -15.16 22.65 -26.80
C ILE A 144 -16.13 23.81 -26.60
N ALA A 145 -16.48 24.49 -27.67
CA ALA A 145 -17.38 25.65 -27.57
C ALA A 145 -18.80 25.21 -27.24
N GLU A 146 -19.35 24.29 -28.03
CA GLU A 146 -20.74 23.81 -27.88
C GLU A 146 -20.88 22.33 -28.20
N ARG A 147 -21.96 21.76 -27.71
CA ARG A 147 -22.41 20.41 -28.09
C ARG A 147 -23.76 20.51 -28.77
N ALA A 148 -23.79 20.16 -30.03
CA ALA A 148 -25.02 20.17 -30.82
C ALA A 148 -26.01 19.12 -30.36
N ALA A 149 -27.30 19.29 -30.66
CA ALA A 149 -28.39 18.37 -30.27
C ALA A 149 -28.22 16.93 -30.84
N ASN A 150 -27.49 16.81 -31.96
CA ASN A 150 -27.12 15.51 -32.55
C ASN A 150 -25.92 14.82 -31.88
N GLY A 151 -25.39 15.41 -30.79
CA GLY A 151 -24.24 14.91 -30.07
C GLY A 151 -22.87 15.26 -30.62
N ASN A 152 -22.81 15.97 -31.78
CA ASN A 152 -21.56 16.48 -32.34
C ASN A 152 -21.00 17.61 -31.45
N LEU A 153 -19.71 17.73 -31.45
CA LEU A 153 -18.95 18.77 -30.76
C LEU A 153 -18.65 19.87 -31.75
N VAL A 154 -18.82 21.14 -31.39
CA VAL A 154 -18.59 22.30 -32.24
C VAL A 154 -17.52 23.19 -31.59
N GLY A 155 -16.60 23.71 -32.40
CA GLY A 155 -15.54 24.60 -31.94
C GLY A 155 -14.53 23.91 -31.04
N LEU A 156 -13.81 22.93 -31.58
CA LEU A 156 -12.83 22.13 -30.87
C LEU A 156 -11.44 22.77 -30.90
N MET A 157 -10.79 22.81 -29.77
CA MET A 157 -9.39 23.15 -29.63
C MET A 157 -8.71 22.13 -28.70
N ILE A 158 -7.65 21.51 -29.18
CA ILE A 158 -6.77 20.62 -28.37
C ILE A 158 -5.37 21.20 -28.46
N HIS A 159 -4.82 21.58 -27.31
CA HIS A 159 -3.46 22.08 -27.18
C HIS A 159 -2.60 21.08 -26.44
N ASP A 160 -1.55 20.57 -27.09
CA ASP A 160 -0.66 19.52 -26.59
C ASP A 160 0.76 20.06 -26.42
N GLU A 161 1.17 20.24 -25.16
CA GLU A 161 2.50 20.66 -24.71
C GLU A 161 3.26 19.53 -23.99
N ARG A 162 2.80 18.28 -24.09
CA ARG A 162 3.43 17.14 -23.39
C ARG A 162 4.86 16.87 -23.88
N ASP A 163 5.10 17.17 -25.16
CA ASP A 163 6.46 17.17 -25.72
C ASP A 163 6.95 18.63 -25.86
N PRO A 164 7.87 19.09 -25.00
CA PRO A 164 8.41 20.45 -25.07
C PRO A 164 9.14 20.77 -26.38
N SER A 165 9.52 19.74 -27.14
CA SER A 165 10.17 19.92 -28.44
C SER A 165 9.19 20.21 -29.58
N GLN A 166 7.91 19.86 -29.40
CA GLN A 166 6.87 20.01 -30.41
C GLN A 166 5.54 20.40 -29.75
N LEU A 167 5.24 21.69 -29.76
CA LEU A 167 3.94 22.21 -29.36
C LEU A 167 2.93 22.01 -30.51
N MET A 168 1.83 21.33 -30.23
CA MET A 168 0.79 21.07 -31.22
C MET A 168 -0.56 21.63 -30.76
N THR A 169 -1.21 22.41 -31.64
CA THR A 169 -2.57 22.86 -31.41
C THR A 169 -3.46 22.40 -32.57
N TYR A 170 -4.47 21.62 -32.22
CA TYR A 170 -5.47 21.14 -33.16
C TYR A 170 -6.73 22.01 -33.01
N LEU A 171 -7.20 22.56 -34.09
CA LEU A 171 -8.46 23.34 -34.17
C LEU A 171 -9.36 22.69 -35.20
N ALA A 172 -10.66 22.54 -34.87
CA ALA A 172 -11.64 21.99 -35.80
C ALA A 172 -13.02 22.62 -35.56
N GLU A 173 -13.76 22.80 -36.63
CA GLU A 173 -15.13 23.34 -36.55
C GLU A 173 -16.08 22.33 -35.95
N GLU A 174 -15.96 21.06 -36.36
CA GLU A 174 -16.81 19.98 -35.88
C GLU A 174 -15.98 18.77 -35.40
N GLY A 175 -16.52 18.06 -34.42
CA GLY A 175 -15.98 16.79 -33.96
C GLY A 175 -17.06 15.79 -33.56
N ARG A 176 -16.76 14.50 -33.79
CA ARG A 176 -17.64 13.42 -33.41
C ARG A 176 -16.83 12.34 -32.72
N ILE A 177 -17.33 11.86 -31.56
CA ILE A 177 -16.73 10.75 -30.88
C ILE A 177 -17.29 9.46 -31.46
N MET A 178 -16.38 8.58 -31.91
CA MET A 178 -16.68 7.22 -32.27
C MET A 178 -16.04 6.24 -31.29
N LYS A 179 -16.84 5.35 -30.74
CA LYS A 179 -16.32 4.18 -30.00
C LYS A 179 -16.19 3.03 -30.98
N GLN A 180 -15.01 2.49 -31.08
CA GLN A 180 -14.71 1.31 -31.90
C GLN A 180 -15.03 0.05 -31.11
N GLU A 181 -15.30 -1.08 -31.78
CA GLU A 181 -15.63 -2.37 -31.12
C GLU A 181 -14.48 -2.91 -30.27
N ASP A 182 -13.25 -2.51 -30.53
CA ASP A 182 -12.06 -2.82 -29.73
C ASP A 182 -11.91 -1.93 -28.48
N GLY A 183 -12.90 -1.08 -28.17
CA GLY A 183 -12.93 -0.20 -27.01
C GLY A 183 -12.19 1.12 -27.19
N ARG A 184 -11.54 1.38 -28.31
CA ARG A 184 -10.89 2.66 -28.58
C ARG A 184 -11.92 3.76 -28.81
N ALA A 185 -11.69 4.91 -28.19
CA ALA A 185 -12.46 6.11 -28.44
C ALA A 185 -11.65 7.03 -29.36
N LEU A 186 -12.21 7.30 -30.54
CA LEU A 186 -11.61 8.17 -31.55
C LEU A 186 -12.45 9.44 -31.66
N LEU A 187 -11.79 10.59 -31.69
CA LEU A 187 -12.40 11.87 -32.01
C LEU A 187 -12.13 12.18 -33.48
N ILE A 188 -13.18 12.12 -34.29
CA ILE A 188 -13.12 12.55 -35.68
C ILE A 188 -13.33 14.03 -35.69
N MET A 189 -12.31 14.78 -36.09
CA MET A 189 -12.36 16.23 -36.26
C MET A 189 -12.54 16.56 -37.75
N ARG A 190 -13.38 17.56 -38.07
CA ARG A 190 -13.65 17.99 -39.43
C ARG A 190 -13.43 19.47 -39.58
N ASN A 191 -13.02 19.86 -40.80
CA ASN A 191 -12.78 21.26 -41.20
C ASN A 191 -11.86 21.96 -40.22
N GLY A 192 -10.59 21.58 -40.20
CA GLY A 192 -9.68 22.13 -39.21
C GLY A 192 -8.25 22.32 -39.69
N HIS A 193 -7.42 22.72 -38.73
CA HIS A 193 -6.01 22.88 -38.99
C HIS A 193 -5.18 22.49 -37.74
N ILE A 194 -3.98 22.01 -37.98
CA ILE A 194 -2.99 21.70 -36.96
C ILE A 194 -1.91 22.77 -37.02
N GLN A 195 -1.67 23.44 -35.90
CA GLN A 195 -0.54 24.36 -35.75
C GLN A 195 0.57 23.62 -35.01
N ARG A 196 1.71 23.46 -35.67
CA ARG A 196 2.90 22.83 -35.07
C ARG A 196 3.95 23.92 -34.89
N GLN A 197 4.43 24.06 -33.66
CA GLN A 197 5.55 24.95 -33.35
C GLN A 197 6.73 24.09 -32.83
N ASN A 198 7.87 24.21 -33.48
CA ASN A 198 9.10 23.53 -33.07
C ASN A 198 9.75 24.31 -31.93
N GLY A 199 10.03 23.70 -30.78
CA GLY A 199 10.53 24.39 -29.59
C GLY A 199 11.82 25.19 -29.77
N LYS A 200 12.59 24.92 -30.84
CA LYS A 200 13.82 25.64 -31.19
C LYS A 200 13.64 26.73 -32.23
N SER A 201 12.58 26.69 -32.99
CA SER A 201 12.27 27.70 -34.03
C SER A 201 10.89 28.32 -33.75
N LYS A 202 10.80 29.63 -33.77
CA LYS A 202 9.51 30.33 -33.61
C LYS A 202 8.59 30.21 -34.85
N VAL A 203 8.95 29.36 -35.81
CA VAL A 203 8.19 29.15 -37.03
C VAL A 203 7.02 28.21 -36.75
N VAL A 204 5.81 28.66 -36.94
CA VAL A 204 4.60 27.87 -36.84
C VAL A 204 4.28 27.30 -38.22
N GLN A 205 4.17 25.99 -38.32
CA GLN A 205 3.68 25.28 -39.48
C GLN A 205 2.18 25.03 -39.30
N ILE A 206 1.39 25.37 -40.34
CA ILE A 206 -0.05 25.15 -40.36
C ILE A 206 -0.36 24.06 -41.40
N VAL A 207 -1.03 23.00 -40.97
CA VAL A 207 -1.53 21.92 -41.83
C VAL A 207 -3.04 21.94 -41.77
N VAL A 208 -3.69 22.23 -42.91
CA VAL A 208 -5.16 22.20 -43.04
C VAL A 208 -5.60 20.78 -43.36
N PHE A 209 -6.71 20.36 -42.77
CA PHE A 209 -7.30 19.04 -43.01
C PHE A 209 -8.84 19.12 -43.13
N ASP A 210 -9.41 18.30 -43.99
CA ASP A 210 -10.85 18.11 -44.07
C ASP A 210 -11.36 17.17 -42.98
N SER A 211 -10.55 16.16 -42.67
CA SER A 211 -10.84 15.20 -41.58
C SER A 211 -9.54 14.73 -40.92
N TYR A 212 -9.54 14.69 -39.58
CA TYR A 212 -8.43 14.20 -38.77
C TYR A 212 -8.95 13.31 -37.68
N LEU A 213 -8.28 12.17 -37.46
CA LEU A 213 -8.58 11.21 -36.43
C LEU A 213 -7.64 11.43 -35.24
N PHE A 214 -8.21 11.88 -34.13
CA PHE A 214 -7.46 12.05 -32.88
C PHE A 214 -7.82 10.91 -31.92
N ASP A 215 -6.83 10.14 -31.49
CA ASP A 215 -7.04 9.05 -30.55
C ASP A 215 -7.16 9.58 -29.11
N ILE A 216 -8.40 9.62 -28.60
CA ILE A 216 -8.70 10.03 -27.23
C ILE A 216 -8.66 8.83 -26.27
N SER A 217 -8.50 7.60 -26.75
CA SER A 217 -8.40 6.41 -25.88
C SER A 217 -7.12 6.41 -25.03
N GLN A 218 -6.08 7.15 -25.46
CA GLN A 218 -4.88 7.37 -24.65
C GLN A 218 -5.18 8.08 -23.33
N PHE A 219 -6.28 8.83 -23.21
CA PHE A 219 -6.75 9.48 -21.99
C PHE A 219 -7.72 8.62 -21.20
N GLY A 220 -8.23 7.56 -21.83
CA GLY A 220 -9.08 6.56 -21.21
C GLY A 220 -8.29 5.46 -20.51
N PRO A 221 -8.99 4.64 -19.75
CA PRO A 221 -8.41 3.40 -19.29
C PRO A 221 -8.02 2.57 -20.53
N LYS A 222 -6.76 2.14 -20.60
CA LYS A 222 -6.34 1.21 -21.65
C LYS A 222 -7.19 -0.06 -21.49
N GLU A 223 -8.18 -0.24 -22.35
CA GLU A 223 -8.92 -1.49 -22.49
C GLU A 223 -8.01 -2.50 -23.23
N GLY A 224 -7.00 -2.99 -22.51
CA GLY A 224 -6.27 -4.20 -22.86
C GLY A 224 -6.85 -5.40 -22.11
N PRO A 225 -6.45 -6.64 -22.44
CA PRO A 225 -6.78 -7.78 -21.59
C PRO A 225 -6.47 -7.40 -20.15
N ARG A 226 -7.44 -7.67 -19.25
CA ARG A 226 -7.38 -7.21 -17.84
C ARG A 226 -6.20 -7.86 -17.12
N ASP A 227 -4.99 -7.32 -17.32
CA ASP A 227 -3.78 -7.76 -16.65
C ASP A 227 -3.88 -7.39 -15.17
N PHE A 228 -4.41 -8.31 -14.38
CA PHE A 228 -4.44 -8.13 -12.94
C PHE A 228 -3.02 -8.12 -12.40
N LYS A 229 -2.70 -7.07 -11.63
CA LYS A 229 -1.43 -6.99 -10.89
C LYS A 229 -1.35 -8.16 -9.90
N PRO A 230 -0.14 -8.59 -9.48
CA PRO A 230 0.02 -9.71 -8.54
C PRO A 230 -0.86 -9.61 -7.29
N ARG A 231 -1.00 -8.40 -6.72
CA ARG A 231 -1.87 -8.14 -5.55
C ARG A 231 -3.37 -8.28 -5.81
N GLU A 232 -3.80 -8.16 -7.06
CA GLU A 232 -5.18 -8.28 -7.48
C GLU A 232 -5.57 -9.73 -7.81
N ARG A 233 -4.60 -10.65 -7.87
CA ARG A 233 -4.83 -12.07 -8.19
C ARG A 233 -5.13 -12.87 -6.91
N TYR A 234 -6.07 -13.80 -7.01
CA TYR A 234 -6.34 -14.75 -5.92
C TYR A 234 -5.18 -15.71 -5.72
N LEU A 235 -5.11 -16.32 -4.53
CA LEU A 235 -4.03 -17.26 -4.21
C LEU A 235 -3.94 -18.42 -5.21
N GLY A 236 -5.07 -18.98 -5.65
CA GLY A 236 -5.11 -20.04 -6.66
C GLY A 236 -4.53 -19.62 -8.02
N GLU A 237 -4.75 -18.37 -8.43
CA GLU A 237 -4.19 -17.81 -9.68
C GLU A 237 -2.68 -17.53 -9.57
N LEU A 238 -2.18 -17.28 -8.35
CA LEU A 238 -0.74 -17.11 -8.10
C LEU A 238 -0.02 -18.45 -8.04
N LEU A 239 -0.70 -19.52 -7.58
CA LEU A 239 -0.15 -20.88 -7.54
C LEU A 239 -0.08 -21.52 -8.93
N ASN A 240 -1.06 -21.22 -9.80
CA ASN A 240 -1.15 -21.74 -11.15
C ASN A 240 -1.25 -20.59 -12.16
N PRO A 241 -0.15 -19.83 -12.38
CA PRO A 241 -0.15 -18.74 -13.35
C PRO A 241 -0.20 -19.28 -14.78
N ASP A 242 -0.88 -18.52 -15.67
CA ASP A 242 -0.77 -18.81 -17.11
C ASP A 242 0.63 -18.44 -17.60
N LEU A 243 1.41 -19.44 -17.94
CA LEU A 243 2.79 -19.27 -18.41
C LEU A 243 2.87 -18.63 -19.80
N ASN A 244 1.77 -18.59 -20.55
CA ASN A 244 1.71 -17.95 -21.87
C ASN A 244 1.36 -16.46 -21.78
N ASP A 245 0.82 -16.01 -20.67
CA ASP A 245 0.48 -14.61 -20.43
C ASP A 245 1.73 -13.71 -20.56
N ALA A 246 1.68 -12.76 -21.48
CA ALA A 246 2.77 -11.81 -21.74
C ALA A 246 3.08 -10.94 -20.50
N TYR A 247 2.02 -10.55 -19.74
CA TYR A 247 2.16 -9.77 -18.52
C TYR A 247 2.87 -10.57 -17.41
N TYR A 248 2.53 -11.86 -17.29
CA TYR A 248 3.21 -12.77 -16.36
C TYR A 248 4.70 -12.87 -16.69
N LYS A 249 5.05 -13.13 -17.96
CA LYS A 249 6.46 -13.26 -18.41
C LYS A 249 7.29 -12.03 -18.05
N GLN A 250 6.73 -10.82 -18.22
CA GLN A 250 7.42 -9.56 -17.90
C GLN A 250 7.52 -9.32 -16.40
N ASN A 251 6.62 -9.86 -15.59
CA ASN A 251 6.51 -9.57 -14.16
C ASN A 251 6.66 -10.80 -13.26
N ALA A 252 7.19 -11.92 -13.77
CA ALA A 252 7.28 -13.21 -13.06
C ALA A 252 7.91 -13.08 -11.65
N GLY A 253 8.93 -12.23 -11.49
CA GLY A 253 9.53 -11.96 -10.20
C GLY A 253 8.56 -11.33 -9.19
N LYS A 254 7.67 -10.43 -9.63
CA LYS A 254 6.65 -9.83 -8.76
C LYS A 254 5.56 -10.85 -8.37
N PHE A 255 5.19 -11.75 -9.27
CA PHE A 255 4.25 -12.83 -8.98
C PHE A 255 4.84 -13.78 -7.93
N ARG A 256 6.09 -14.17 -8.12
CA ARG A 256 6.83 -15.01 -7.16
C ARG A 256 6.91 -14.35 -5.78
N SER A 257 7.32 -13.08 -5.72
CA SER A 257 7.45 -12.37 -4.45
C SER A 257 6.11 -12.23 -3.73
N GLU A 258 5.03 -11.91 -4.43
CA GLU A 258 3.69 -11.82 -3.86
C GLU A 258 3.20 -13.16 -3.30
N LEU A 259 3.42 -14.26 -4.03
CA LEU A 259 3.05 -15.60 -3.58
C LEU A 259 3.75 -15.97 -2.25
N HIS A 260 5.07 -15.81 -2.21
CA HIS A 260 5.84 -16.15 -1.02
C HIS A 260 5.54 -15.23 0.16
N ASP A 261 5.32 -13.91 -0.08
CA ASP A 261 4.91 -12.99 0.99
C ASP A 261 3.57 -13.40 1.59
N ARG A 262 2.56 -13.72 0.77
CA ARG A 262 1.25 -14.16 1.27
C ARG A 262 1.30 -15.43 2.11
N LEU A 263 2.14 -16.38 1.71
CA LEU A 263 2.26 -17.65 2.43
C LEU A 263 3.10 -17.51 3.72
N SER A 264 4.11 -16.64 3.75
CA SER A 264 4.96 -16.43 4.92
C SER A 264 4.38 -15.44 5.93
N ASN A 265 3.56 -14.48 5.49
CA ASN A 265 3.00 -13.40 6.32
C ASN A 265 2.23 -13.93 7.55
N PRO A 266 1.41 -15.01 7.48
CA PRO A 266 0.71 -15.58 8.63
C PRO A 266 1.61 -16.09 9.75
N LEU A 267 2.91 -16.30 9.50
CA LEU A 267 3.86 -16.75 10.52
C LEU A 267 4.28 -15.62 11.48
N TYR A 268 4.19 -14.35 11.04
CA TYR A 268 4.64 -13.21 11.83
C TYR A 268 3.82 -12.95 13.11
N PRO A 269 2.48 -13.05 13.14
CA PRO A 269 1.73 -12.96 14.39
C PRO A 269 2.23 -13.94 15.47
N ILE A 270 2.53 -15.18 15.08
CA ILE A 270 3.04 -16.21 15.98
C ILE A 270 4.45 -15.85 16.46
N LEU A 271 5.34 -15.48 15.53
CA LEU A 271 6.69 -15.04 15.83
C LEU A 271 6.70 -13.85 16.81
N PHE A 272 5.87 -12.85 16.56
CA PHE A 272 5.81 -11.65 17.40
C PHE A 272 5.40 -11.96 18.83
N VAL A 273 4.39 -12.81 19.02
CA VAL A 273 3.96 -13.22 20.35
C VAL A 273 5.06 -14.04 21.06
N LEU A 274 5.75 -14.92 20.35
CA LEU A 274 6.88 -15.68 20.92
C LEU A 274 8.03 -14.77 21.34
N ILE A 275 8.39 -13.76 20.53
CA ILE A 275 9.41 -12.77 20.89
C ILE A 275 9.02 -12.03 22.19
N VAL A 276 7.74 -11.61 22.28
CA VAL A 276 7.23 -10.96 23.49
C VAL A 276 7.33 -11.89 24.69
N GLY A 277 7.01 -13.19 24.52
CA GLY A 277 7.15 -14.22 25.56
C GLY A 277 8.56 -14.39 26.08
N VAL A 278 9.55 -14.42 25.15
CA VAL A 278 10.99 -14.51 25.53
C VAL A 278 11.45 -13.32 26.36
N HIS A 279 11.01 -12.09 26.00
CA HIS A 279 11.49 -10.88 26.64
C HIS A 279 10.71 -10.46 27.89
N LEU A 280 9.40 -10.70 27.93
CA LEU A 280 8.49 -10.22 28.98
C LEU A 280 7.77 -11.34 29.74
N GLY A 281 7.89 -12.60 29.33
CA GLY A 281 7.25 -13.74 29.99
C GLY A 281 7.86 -14.10 31.35
N TYR A 282 9.04 -13.57 31.68
CA TYR A 282 9.73 -13.81 32.95
C TYR A 282 9.55 -12.65 33.92
N PRO A 283 9.34 -12.88 35.22
CA PRO A 283 9.17 -11.79 36.18
C PRO A 283 10.45 -10.94 36.28
N ARG A 284 10.29 -9.63 36.35
CA ARG A 284 11.36 -8.65 36.54
C ARG A 284 11.00 -7.70 37.66
N THR A 285 11.91 -7.51 38.59
CA THR A 285 11.69 -6.71 39.79
C THR A 285 11.96 -5.23 39.61
N THR A 286 12.76 -4.84 38.60
CA THR A 286 13.13 -3.43 38.38
C THR A 286 12.35 -2.80 37.23
N ARG A 287 11.92 -1.55 37.41
CA ARG A 287 11.22 -0.76 36.37
C ARG A 287 12.08 -0.59 35.10
N ASP A 288 13.37 -0.29 35.29
CA ASP A 288 14.30 -0.08 34.17
C ASP A 288 14.49 -1.35 33.34
N GLY A 289 14.60 -2.51 33.99
CA GLY A 289 14.71 -3.79 33.30
C GLY A 289 13.46 -4.16 32.49
N ARG A 290 12.27 -3.72 32.91
CA ARG A 290 11.02 -3.93 32.18
C ARG A 290 10.95 -3.09 30.91
N MET A 291 11.29 -1.81 31.01
CA MET A 291 11.31 -0.90 29.85
C MET A 291 12.34 -1.35 28.80
N GLN A 292 13.54 -1.74 29.21
CA GLN A 292 14.55 -2.27 28.31
C GLN A 292 14.07 -3.52 27.56
N SER A 293 13.39 -4.43 28.27
CA SER A 293 12.86 -5.66 27.65
C SER A 293 11.73 -5.35 26.66
N LEU A 294 10.88 -4.38 26.96
CA LEU A 294 9.82 -3.94 26.05
C LEU A 294 10.40 -3.37 24.76
N PHE A 295 11.38 -2.46 24.88
CA PHE A 295 12.06 -1.91 23.69
C PHE A 295 12.84 -2.99 22.92
N ALA A 296 13.51 -3.91 23.61
CA ALA A 296 14.23 -5.00 22.98
C ALA A 296 13.27 -5.91 22.19
N ALA A 297 12.15 -6.32 22.78
CA ALA A 297 11.16 -7.15 22.11
C ALA A 297 10.59 -6.44 20.86
N PHE A 298 10.25 -5.17 20.98
CA PHE A 298 9.76 -4.38 19.86
C PHE A 298 10.81 -4.24 18.75
N ALA A 299 12.07 -3.91 19.12
CA ALA A 299 13.16 -3.73 18.16
C ALA A 299 13.49 -5.04 17.42
N VAL A 300 13.51 -6.17 18.13
CA VAL A 300 13.75 -7.50 17.51
C VAL A 300 12.60 -7.85 16.56
N ALA A 301 11.35 -7.68 16.99
CA ALA A 301 10.19 -7.96 16.15
C ALA A 301 10.15 -7.09 14.89
N ALA A 302 10.37 -5.77 15.06
CA ALA A 302 10.43 -4.83 13.95
C ALA A 302 11.61 -5.11 13.01
N GLY A 303 12.79 -5.39 13.56
CA GLY A 303 14.00 -5.74 12.79
C GLY A 303 13.79 -6.98 11.94
N LEU A 304 13.25 -8.06 12.50
CA LEU A 304 12.95 -9.29 11.75
C LEU A 304 11.90 -9.03 10.65
N ARG A 305 10.90 -8.19 10.92
CA ARG A 305 9.92 -7.82 9.88
C ARG A 305 10.57 -7.04 8.74
N VAL A 306 11.45 -6.09 9.04
CA VAL A 306 12.19 -5.31 8.03
C VAL A 306 13.07 -6.23 7.18
N VAL A 307 13.79 -7.17 7.79
CA VAL A 307 14.60 -8.16 7.06
C VAL A 307 13.72 -9.05 6.19
N GLY A 308 12.56 -9.49 6.69
CA GLY A 308 11.60 -10.25 5.89
C GLY A 308 11.09 -9.46 4.67
N LEU A 309 10.76 -8.18 4.83
CA LEU A 309 10.35 -7.30 3.72
C LEU A 309 11.50 -7.07 2.72
N ALA A 310 12.74 -6.96 3.20
CA ALA A 310 13.92 -6.90 2.33
C ALA A 310 14.06 -8.18 1.49
N GLY A 311 13.79 -9.35 2.09
CA GLY A 311 13.73 -10.64 1.39
C GLY A 311 12.66 -10.68 0.29
N VAL A 312 11.47 -10.15 0.56
CA VAL A 312 10.38 -10.03 -0.44
C VAL A 312 10.82 -9.16 -1.61
N ASN A 313 11.47 -8.02 -1.34
CA ASN A 313 12.00 -7.16 -2.40
C ASN A 313 13.13 -7.83 -3.20
N MET A 314 14.04 -8.55 -2.53
CA MET A 314 15.09 -9.34 -3.17
C MET A 314 14.48 -10.41 -4.08
N LEU A 315 13.42 -11.07 -3.64
CA LEU A 315 12.74 -12.15 -4.37
C LEU A 315 12.10 -11.69 -5.68
N THR A 316 11.85 -10.38 -5.84
CA THR A 316 11.39 -9.83 -7.13
C THR A 316 12.44 -9.93 -8.21
N LYS A 317 13.72 -9.87 -7.84
CA LYS A 317 14.86 -9.89 -8.77
C LYS A 317 15.52 -11.26 -8.82
N ASP A 318 15.74 -11.90 -7.68
CA ASP A 318 16.46 -13.15 -7.52
C ASP A 318 15.64 -14.18 -6.71
N PRO A 319 15.47 -15.42 -7.22
CA PRO A 319 14.81 -16.51 -6.50
C PRO A 319 15.43 -16.81 -5.11
N SER A 320 16.72 -16.52 -4.89
CA SER A 320 17.40 -16.73 -3.61
C SER A 320 16.79 -15.96 -2.44
N GLY A 321 16.06 -14.86 -2.71
CA GLY A 321 15.30 -14.13 -1.71
C GLY A 321 14.27 -15.01 -0.95
N ALA A 322 13.88 -16.16 -1.51
CA ALA A 322 12.97 -17.10 -0.84
C ALA A 322 13.54 -17.61 0.49
N TRP A 323 14.84 -17.84 0.57
CA TRP A 323 15.50 -18.26 1.82
C TRP A 323 15.35 -17.24 2.94
N VAL A 324 15.38 -15.95 2.61
CA VAL A 324 15.18 -14.87 3.58
C VAL A 324 13.71 -14.79 3.99
N VAL A 325 12.79 -14.84 3.02
CA VAL A 325 11.34 -14.71 3.26
C VAL A 325 10.82 -15.81 4.19
N TRP A 326 11.28 -17.05 4.01
CA TRP A 326 10.89 -18.18 4.86
C TRP A 326 11.81 -18.36 6.06
N GLY A 327 13.11 -18.16 5.87
CA GLY A 327 14.13 -18.35 6.91
C GLY A 327 13.90 -17.44 8.10
N VAL A 328 13.59 -16.17 7.89
CA VAL A 328 13.39 -15.20 8.99
C VAL A 328 12.26 -15.63 9.93
N PRO A 329 11.02 -15.88 9.49
CA PRO A 329 9.96 -16.26 10.41
C PRO A 329 10.15 -17.67 10.99
N LEU A 330 10.56 -18.66 10.18
CA LEU A 330 10.72 -20.03 10.65
C LEU A 330 11.88 -20.17 11.65
N PHE A 331 13.05 -19.61 11.32
CA PHE A 331 14.18 -19.61 12.23
C PHE A 331 13.89 -18.80 13.50
N GLY A 332 13.25 -17.64 13.35
CA GLY A 332 12.82 -16.83 14.49
C GLY A 332 11.87 -17.57 15.42
N ILE A 333 10.88 -18.31 14.87
CA ILE A 333 9.98 -19.17 15.65
C ILE A 333 10.77 -20.28 16.34
N ALA A 334 11.64 -20.99 15.61
CA ALA A 334 12.42 -22.08 16.18
C ALA A 334 13.33 -21.61 17.33
N VAL A 335 14.03 -20.51 17.15
CA VAL A 335 14.91 -19.92 18.18
C VAL A 335 14.09 -19.46 19.39
N THR A 336 13.00 -18.75 19.20
CA THR A 336 12.18 -18.26 20.32
C THR A 336 11.49 -19.41 21.07
N LEU A 337 11.04 -20.45 20.36
CA LEU A 337 10.53 -21.67 21.00
C LEU A 337 11.61 -22.38 21.84
N ALA A 338 12.82 -22.53 21.29
CA ALA A 338 13.95 -23.08 22.00
C ALA A 338 14.31 -22.26 23.26
N MET A 339 14.36 -20.93 23.12
CA MET A 339 14.64 -20.05 24.27
C MET A 339 13.60 -20.19 25.38
N ILE A 340 12.31 -20.29 25.04
CA ILE A 340 11.24 -20.49 26.04
C ILE A 340 11.35 -21.90 26.65
N HIS A 341 11.65 -22.92 25.83
CA HIS A 341 11.74 -24.31 26.31
C HIS A 341 12.93 -24.53 27.27
N TYR A 342 14.10 -23.99 26.92
CA TYR A 342 15.32 -24.10 27.74
C TYR A 342 15.46 -22.96 28.76
N GLU A 343 14.44 -22.12 28.92
CA GLU A 343 14.42 -20.96 29.84
C GLU A 343 15.61 -19.99 29.66
N ILE A 344 16.11 -19.90 28.43
CA ILE A 344 17.22 -19.01 28.07
C ILE A 344 16.70 -17.55 28.06
N ARG A 345 17.24 -16.74 28.97
CA ARG A 345 16.90 -15.32 29.03
C ARG A 345 17.76 -14.50 28.06
N PRO A 346 17.18 -13.60 27.29
CA PRO A 346 17.99 -12.71 26.45
C PRO A 346 18.87 -11.82 27.32
N PRO A 347 20.11 -11.50 26.88
CA PRO A 347 20.98 -10.60 27.61
C PRO A 347 20.33 -9.24 27.81
N SER A 348 20.50 -8.66 29.00
CA SER A 348 20.08 -7.28 29.24
C SER A 348 20.87 -6.34 28.32
N LEU A 349 20.19 -5.47 27.58
CA LEU A 349 20.86 -4.46 26.78
C LEU A 349 21.77 -3.61 27.68
N PRO A 350 22.99 -3.25 27.24
CA PRO A 350 23.85 -2.35 27.98
C PRO A 350 23.08 -1.05 28.28
N ARG A 351 23.22 -0.55 29.52
CA ARG A 351 22.58 0.72 29.92
C ARG A 351 23.09 1.84 29.02
N PHE A 352 22.31 2.21 28.03
CA PHE A 352 22.49 3.50 27.38
C PHE A 352 22.10 4.58 28.39
N SER A 353 23.06 5.06 29.16
CA SER A 353 22.88 6.29 29.93
C SER A 353 22.86 7.44 28.93
N LEU A 354 21.67 7.84 28.52
CA LEU A 354 21.48 9.12 27.83
C LEU A 354 21.74 10.25 28.83
N ASN A 355 23.02 10.45 29.21
CA ASN A 355 23.48 11.64 29.90
C ASN A 355 23.49 12.82 28.92
N PHE A 356 22.33 13.13 28.34
CA PHE A 356 22.18 14.31 27.48
C PHE A 356 22.08 15.63 28.24
N TRP A 357 21.93 15.55 29.56
CA TRP A 357 21.95 16.75 30.42
C TRP A 357 23.02 16.55 31.50
N GLY A 358 24.22 17.00 31.20
CA GLY A 358 25.26 17.20 32.21
C GLY A 358 24.70 18.16 33.29
N ARG A 359 24.44 17.63 34.50
CA ARG A 359 24.15 18.48 35.63
C ARG A 359 25.35 19.43 35.81
N PRO A 360 25.12 20.75 35.77
CA PRO A 360 26.21 21.67 36.12
C PRO A 360 26.66 21.33 37.54
N LYS A 361 27.98 21.07 37.68
CA LYS A 361 28.61 20.96 39.02
C LYS A 361 28.33 22.25 39.74
N LEU A 362 27.43 22.24 40.73
CA LEU A 362 27.31 23.32 41.72
C LEU A 362 28.67 23.39 42.41
N ALA A 363 29.38 24.52 42.18
CA ALA A 363 30.59 24.84 42.90
C ALA A 363 30.26 24.93 44.38
N SER A 364 30.99 24.18 45.22
CA SER A 364 30.91 24.27 46.68
C SER A 364 31.34 25.70 47.10
N PRO A 365 30.65 26.38 48.01
CA PRO A 365 31.13 27.62 48.55
C PRO A 365 32.37 27.34 49.42
N ALA A 366 33.46 28.03 49.10
CA ALA A 366 34.65 28.07 49.94
C ALA A 366 34.34 28.77 51.26
N SER A 367 34.58 28.06 52.34
CA SER A 367 34.57 28.58 53.71
C SER A 367 35.85 29.37 53.99
#